data_3ad5cfd71b2f17a2b8cfbb2f386e8b51
#
_entry.id   3ad5cfd71b2f17a2b8cfbb2f386e8b51
#
_cell.length_a   1.000
_cell.length_b   1.000
_cell.length_c   1.000
_cell.angle_alpha   90.00
_cell.angle_beta   90.00
_cell.angle_gamma   90.00
#
_symmetry.space_group_name_H-M   'P 1'
#
loop_
_entity.id
_entity.type
_entity.pdbx_description
1 polymer ?
#
loop_
_entity_poly.entity_id
_entity_poly.type
_entity_poly.pdbx_seq_one_letter_code
_entity_poly.pdbx_strand_id
1 'polypeptide(L)'
;MLYIITPCSRPHNLQRIYQSMNFTKVDRWYIVYDTSKGRDYTFKYANHDKIIEMKHDEEGVCGHPQINRALDEIDENSDAFVYVLDDDNIIHYMFWILLPTLDSNYIYTWDQNRADKARFLKGGVIQKGRIDTAQFIVPRKYIGSIRWNPTERQADGQFIVDIHAKHHALFKYIPEIACFFNYLLAGSGA
;
A
#
# COMPACT_ATOMS: atom_id res chain seq x y z
N MET A 1 13.50 7.86 -2.00
CA MET A 1 13.08 6.65 -2.74
C MET A 1 11.65 6.29 -2.35
N LEU A 2 10.86 5.73 -3.27
CA LEU A 2 9.49 5.25 -3.03
C LEU A 2 9.35 3.81 -3.54
N TYR A 3 8.94 2.92 -2.66
CA TYR A 3 8.55 1.54 -2.96
C TYR A 3 7.05 1.37 -2.75
N ILE A 4 6.35 0.88 -3.77
CA ILE A 4 4.92 0.60 -3.70
C ILE A 4 4.75 -0.92 -3.64
N ILE A 5 3.86 -1.40 -2.79
CA ILE A 5 3.51 -2.82 -2.67
C ILE A 5 2.04 -2.97 -3.02
N THR A 6 1.74 -3.88 -3.95
CA THR A 6 0.36 -4.24 -4.31
C THR A 6 0.17 -5.74 -4.10
N PRO A 7 -0.56 -6.15 -3.04
CA PRO A 7 -1.06 -7.53 -2.95
C PRO A 7 -2.10 -7.74 -4.04
N CYS A 8 -1.91 -8.76 -4.89
CA CYS A 8 -2.69 -8.89 -6.12
C CYS A 8 -3.48 -10.20 -6.17
N SER A 9 -4.79 -10.08 -6.02
CA SER A 9 -5.79 -11.13 -6.24
C SER A 9 -6.65 -10.88 -7.50
N ARG A 10 -6.60 -9.63 -8.02
CA ARG A 10 -7.39 -9.12 -9.16
C ARG A 10 -6.50 -8.54 -10.25
N PRO A 11 -5.72 -9.36 -10.96
CA PRO A 11 -4.72 -8.88 -11.91
C PRO A 11 -5.29 -8.09 -13.10
N HIS A 12 -6.59 -8.17 -13.36
CA HIS A 12 -7.27 -7.34 -14.37
C HIS A 12 -7.27 -5.86 -14.02
N ASN A 13 -7.14 -5.50 -12.72
CA ASN A 13 -7.07 -4.12 -12.25
C ASN A 13 -5.68 -3.48 -12.45
N LEU A 14 -4.62 -4.28 -12.59
CA LEU A 14 -3.24 -3.79 -12.62
C LEU A 14 -2.99 -2.73 -13.71
N GLN A 15 -3.67 -2.84 -14.85
CA GLN A 15 -3.51 -1.84 -15.91
C GLN A 15 -4.00 -0.45 -15.50
N ARG A 16 -5.09 -0.37 -14.74
CA ARG A 16 -5.63 0.89 -14.24
C ARG A 16 -4.77 1.45 -13.10
N ILE A 17 -4.25 0.58 -12.24
CA ILE A 17 -3.29 0.96 -11.20
C ILE A 17 -2.03 1.51 -11.86
N TYR A 18 -1.47 0.81 -12.86
CA TYR A 18 -0.31 1.26 -13.63
C TYR A 18 -0.50 2.67 -14.21
N GLN A 19 -1.69 2.95 -14.77
CA GLN A 19 -2.03 4.27 -15.32
C GLN A 19 -2.10 5.38 -14.26
N SER A 20 -2.32 5.04 -12.98
CA SER A 20 -2.30 6.01 -11.87
C SER A 20 -0.91 6.26 -11.31
N MET A 21 0.10 5.46 -11.71
CA MET A 21 1.48 5.56 -11.25
C MET A 21 2.25 6.66 -11.97
N ASN A 22 3.12 7.32 -11.24
CA ASN A 22 4.13 8.21 -11.82
C ASN A 22 5.52 7.56 -11.70
N PHE A 23 5.93 6.81 -12.71
CA PHE A 23 7.20 6.07 -12.70
C PHE A 23 8.46 6.95 -12.71
N THR A 24 8.34 8.27 -12.84
CA THR A 24 9.49 9.18 -12.60
C THR A 24 9.77 9.34 -11.10
N LYS A 25 8.78 9.01 -10.22
CA LYS A 25 8.85 9.14 -8.77
C LYS A 25 8.82 7.80 -8.04
N VAL A 26 8.44 6.73 -8.71
CA VAL A 26 8.48 5.36 -8.18
C VAL A 26 9.84 4.75 -8.46
N ASP A 27 10.50 4.23 -7.45
CA ASP A 27 11.77 3.49 -7.59
C ASP A 27 11.53 2.00 -7.78
N ARG A 28 10.56 1.42 -7.06
CA ARG A 28 10.14 0.02 -7.22
C ARG A 28 8.63 -0.12 -6.97
N TRP A 29 7.98 -0.96 -7.79
CA TRP A 29 6.62 -1.43 -7.57
C TRP A 29 6.62 -2.95 -7.45
N TYR A 30 6.35 -3.45 -6.26
CA TYR A 30 6.23 -4.88 -5.97
C TYR A 30 4.78 -5.30 -6.19
N ILE A 31 4.55 -6.23 -7.10
CA ILE A 31 3.26 -6.87 -7.34
C ILE A 31 3.37 -8.31 -6.84
N VAL A 32 2.64 -8.65 -5.80
CA VAL A 32 2.70 -9.99 -5.21
C VAL A 32 1.38 -10.70 -5.44
N TYR A 33 1.38 -11.64 -6.38
CA TYR A 33 0.21 -12.42 -6.75
C TYR A 33 -0.13 -13.46 -5.66
N ASP A 34 -1.41 -13.46 -5.24
CA ASP A 34 -1.95 -14.45 -4.31
C ASP A 34 -2.23 -15.76 -5.04
N THR A 35 -1.38 -16.75 -4.86
CA THR A 35 -1.52 -18.10 -5.43
C THR A 35 -2.02 -19.14 -4.42
N SER A 36 -2.40 -18.72 -3.21
CA SER A 36 -2.82 -19.61 -2.11
C SER A 36 -4.00 -20.53 -2.44
N LYS A 37 -4.83 -20.15 -3.42
CA LYS A 37 -6.01 -20.96 -3.84
C LYS A 37 -5.75 -21.75 -5.13
N GLY A 38 -4.51 -22.11 -5.41
CA GLY A 38 -4.12 -22.83 -6.62
C GLY A 38 -4.28 -21.99 -7.90
N ARG A 39 -4.39 -20.66 -7.76
CA ARG A 39 -4.44 -19.76 -8.90
C ARG A 39 -3.04 -19.59 -9.47
N ASP A 40 -2.92 -19.65 -10.78
CA ASP A 40 -1.68 -19.28 -11.47
C ASP A 40 -1.87 -17.98 -12.25
N TYR A 41 -0.86 -17.12 -12.14
CA TYR A 41 -0.86 -15.82 -12.80
C TYR A 41 0.36 -15.68 -13.69
N THR A 42 0.15 -15.14 -14.89
CA THR A 42 1.24 -14.76 -15.78
C THR A 42 1.71 -13.35 -15.41
N PHE A 43 3.02 -13.18 -15.30
CA PHE A 43 3.63 -11.88 -15.10
C PHE A 43 3.33 -10.96 -16.30
N LYS A 44 2.89 -9.73 -16.00
CA LYS A 44 2.48 -8.75 -17.00
C LYS A 44 3.58 -7.76 -17.37
N TYR A 45 4.50 -7.54 -16.45
CA TYR A 45 5.48 -6.45 -16.50
C TYR A 45 6.92 -6.95 -16.37
N ALA A 46 7.19 -8.21 -16.67
CA ALA A 46 8.50 -8.86 -16.49
C ALA A 46 9.69 -8.10 -17.12
N ASN A 47 9.43 -7.26 -18.12
CA ASN A 47 10.47 -6.48 -18.80
C ASN A 47 10.54 -5.02 -18.31
N HIS A 48 9.77 -4.63 -17.29
CA HIS A 48 9.78 -3.27 -16.77
C HIS A 48 10.81 -3.14 -15.64
N ASP A 49 11.78 -2.26 -15.79
CA ASP A 49 12.95 -2.11 -14.90
C ASP A 49 12.61 -1.77 -13.44
N LYS A 50 11.45 -1.16 -13.19
CA LYS A 50 10.99 -0.74 -11.85
C LYS A 50 9.91 -1.63 -11.27
N ILE A 51 9.40 -2.64 -11.99
CA ILE A 51 8.33 -3.50 -11.51
C ILE A 51 8.90 -4.88 -11.17
N ILE A 52 8.63 -5.32 -9.96
CA ILE A 52 9.03 -6.64 -9.45
C ILE A 52 7.76 -7.44 -9.23
N GLU A 53 7.58 -8.50 -10.01
CA GLU A 53 6.43 -9.39 -9.90
C GLU A 53 6.84 -10.67 -9.18
N MET A 54 6.06 -11.07 -8.18
CA MET A 54 6.28 -12.25 -7.36
C MET A 54 4.98 -13.04 -7.20
N LYS A 55 5.10 -14.33 -6.89
CA LYS A 55 4.01 -15.21 -6.48
C LYS A 55 4.20 -15.59 -5.02
N HIS A 56 3.10 -15.69 -4.28
CA HIS A 56 3.12 -16.12 -2.89
C HIS A 56 1.87 -16.95 -2.58
N ASP A 57 2.06 -18.12 -1.99
CA ASP A 57 1.03 -19.15 -1.78
C ASP A 57 0.55 -19.27 -0.32
N GLU A 58 1.08 -18.47 0.59
CA GLU A 58 0.60 -18.45 1.97
C GLU A 58 -0.84 -17.94 2.04
N GLU A 59 -1.69 -18.73 2.70
CA GLU A 59 -3.08 -18.35 2.93
C GLU A 59 -3.19 -17.22 3.96
N GLY A 60 -4.08 -16.29 3.69
CA GLY A 60 -4.37 -15.19 4.59
C GLY A 60 -5.55 -14.36 4.13
N VAL A 61 -5.79 -13.26 4.84
CA VAL A 61 -6.86 -12.33 4.50
C VAL A 61 -6.28 -11.02 3.96
N CYS A 62 -7.03 -10.36 3.09
CA CYS A 62 -6.76 -9.00 2.60
C CYS A 62 -5.36 -8.79 1.96
N GLY A 63 -4.69 -9.86 1.51
CA GLY A 63 -3.36 -9.78 0.91
C GLY A 63 -2.21 -9.56 1.91
N HIS A 64 -2.44 -9.73 3.21
CA HIS A 64 -1.43 -9.49 4.24
C HIS A 64 -0.17 -10.36 4.10
N PRO A 65 -0.25 -11.67 3.79
CA PRO A 65 0.95 -12.47 3.50
C PRO A 65 1.75 -11.92 2.32
N GLN A 66 1.05 -11.48 1.28
CA GLN A 66 1.66 -10.91 0.08
C GLN A 66 2.39 -9.60 0.37
N ILE A 67 1.82 -8.74 1.24
CA ILE A 67 2.49 -7.52 1.70
C ILE A 67 3.75 -7.86 2.48
N ASN A 68 3.65 -8.79 3.44
CA ASN A 68 4.79 -9.24 4.23
C ASN A 68 5.91 -9.80 3.36
N ARG A 69 5.56 -10.62 2.35
CA ARG A 69 6.52 -11.19 1.40
C ARG A 69 7.30 -10.10 0.65
N ALA A 70 6.63 -9.02 0.22
CA ALA A 70 7.31 -7.90 -0.42
C ALA A 70 8.20 -7.13 0.56
N LEU A 71 7.77 -6.95 1.82
CA LEU A 71 8.58 -6.28 2.83
C LEU A 71 9.89 -7.02 3.13
N ASP A 72 9.90 -8.35 3.04
CA ASP A 72 11.09 -9.16 3.28
C ASP A 72 12.16 -9.00 2.18
N GLU A 73 11.78 -8.50 0.99
CA GLU A 73 12.71 -8.15 -0.09
C GLU A 73 13.33 -6.74 0.07
N ILE A 74 12.81 -5.93 0.98
CA ILE A 74 13.24 -4.55 1.16
C ILE A 74 14.17 -4.46 2.38
N ASP A 75 15.39 -3.95 2.18
CA ASP A 75 16.35 -3.74 3.26
C ASP A 75 15.73 -2.97 4.43
N GLU A 76 15.77 -3.55 5.61
CA GLU A 76 15.18 -3.01 6.84
C GLU A 76 15.74 -1.64 7.25
N ASN A 77 16.97 -1.34 6.88
CA ASN A 77 17.63 -0.07 7.19
C ASN A 77 17.40 1.00 6.11
N SER A 78 16.60 0.70 5.08
CA SER A 78 16.34 1.63 3.99
C SER A 78 15.54 2.86 4.45
N ASP A 79 15.97 4.04 4.01
CA ASP A 79 15.23 5.31 4.13
C ASP A 79 14.08 5.41 3.11
N ALA A 80 13.90 4.42 2.25
CA ALA A 80 12.83 4.43 1.26
C ALA A 80 11.47 4.40 1.94
N PHE A 81 10.56 5.23 1.45
CA PHE A 81 9.16 5.13 1.79
C PHE A 81 8.56 3.84 1.26
N VAL A 82 7.81 3.15 2.10
CA VAL A 82 6.96 2.02 1.73
C VAL A 82 5.51 2.50 1.73
N TYR A 83 4.82 2.27 0.63
CA TYR A 83 3.41 2.58 0.44
C TYR A 83 2.66 1.35 -0.04
N VAL A 84 1.64 0.92 0.69
CA VAL A 84 0.81 -0.22 0.29
C VAL A 84 -0.41 0.30 -0.46
N LEU A 85 -0.64 -0.25 -1.65
CA LEU A 85 -1.76 0.08 -2.53
C LEU A 85 -2.48 -1.21 -2.92
N ASP A 86 -3.65 -1.45 -2.37
CA ASP A 86 -4.45 -2.62 -2.69
C ASP A 86 -4.85 -2.67 -4.17
N ASP A 87 -5.12 -3.85 -4.68
CA ASP A 87 -5.41 -4.09 -6.10
C ASP A 87 -6.80 -3.61 -6.56
N ASP A 88 -7.55 -2.92 -5.69
CA ASP A 88 -8.79 -2.20 -5.99
C ASP A 88 -8.73 -0.70 -5.73
N ASN A 89 -7.59 -0.18 -5.29
CA ASN A 89 -7.36 1.22 -5.00
C ASN A 89 -6.66 1.93 -6.17
N ILE A 90 -6.78 3.26 -6.22
CA ILE A 90 -6.08 4.12 -7.19
C ILE A 90 -5.42 5.29 -6.46
N ILE A 91 -4.19 5.59 -6.82
CA ILE A 91 -3.47 6.77 -6.32
C ILE A 91 -4.13 8.03 -6.86
N HIS A 92 -4.47 8.95 -5.96
CA HIS A 92 -4.94 10.28 -6.34
C HIS A 92 -3.75 11.17 -6.75
N TYR A 93 -3.96 12.10 -7.68
CA TYR A 93 -2.89 12.97 -8.18
C TYR A 93 -2.20 13.78 -7.06
N MET A 94 -2.92 14.09 -5.98
CA MET A 94 -2.40 14.81 -4.82
C MET A 94 -1.23 14.07 -4.16
N PHE A 95 -1.25 12.73 -4.13
CA PHE A 95 -0.11 11.93 -3.64
C PHE A 95 1.20 12.32 -4.34
N TRP A 96 1.16 12.48 -5.66
CA TRP A 96 2.34 12.83 -6.46
C TRP A 96 2.82 14.27 -6.25
N ILE A 97 1.92 15.18 -5.82
CA ILE A 97 2.24 16.54 -5.42
C ILE A 97 2.90 16.54 -4.04
N LEU A 98 2.37 15.77 -3.10
CA LEU A 98 2.87 15.70 -1.72
C LEU A 98 4.22 14.98 -1.63
N LEU A 99 4.41 13.89 -2.36
CA LEU A 99 5.58 13.02 -2.21
C LEU A 99 6.94 13.75 -2.20
N PRO A 100 7.22 14.75 -3.08
CA PRO A 100 8.49 15.47 -3.05
C PRO A 100 8.71 16.35 -1.82
N THR A 101 7.65 16.62 -1.04
CA THR A 101 7.72 17.45 0.17
C THR A 101 7.92 16.60 1.44
N LEU A 102 7.86 15.27 1.32
CA LEU A 102 8.00 14.37 2.45
C LEU A 102 9.47 14.16 2.82
N ASP A 103 9.73 14.14 4.12
CA ASP A 103 11.03 13.85 4.72
C ASP A 103 11.01 12.44 5.31
N SER A 104 11.95 11.57 4.93
CA SER A 104 12.07 10.19 5.42
C SER A 104 12.42 10.06 6.91
N ASN A 105 12.56 11.17 7.62
CA ASN A 105 12.60 11.18 9.08
C ASN A 105 11.22 11.16 9.75
N TYR A 106 10.14 11.18 8.96
CA TYR A 106 8.78 11.21 9.47
C TYR A 106 7.90 10.16 8.79
N ILE A 107 6.81 9.80 9.47
CA ILE A 107 5.74 8.93 9.00
C ILE A 107 4.54 9.80 8.69
N TYR A 108 3.91 9.61 7.54
CA TYR A 108 2.79 10.46 7.14
C TYR A 108 1.51 9.67 7.02
N THR A 109 0.42 10.32 7.41
CA THR A 109 -0.93 9.85 7.19
C THR A 109 -1.74 10.92 6.47
N TRP A 110 -2.73 10.51 5.70
CA TRP A 110 -3.62 11.39 4.93
C TRP A 110 -5.04 10.85 4.85
N ASP A 111 -5.92 11.65 4.30
CA ASP A 111 -7.30 11.28 4.10
C ASP A 111 -7.46 10.40 2.85
N GLN A 112 -8.51 9.59 2.87
CA GLN A 112 -8.87 8.71 1.77
C GLN A 112 -10.37 8.83 1.50
N ASN A 113 -10.75 8.82 0.24
CA ASN A 113 -12.14 8.90 -0.17
C ASN A 113 -12.51 7.69 -1.02
N ARG A 114 -13.76 7.30 -0.97
CA ARG A 114 -14.34 6.34 -1.89
C ARG A 114 -14.71 7.04 -3.20
N ALA A 115 -14.62 6.34 -4.33
CA ALA A 115 -14.88 6.92 -5.65
C ALA A 115 -16.30 7.50 -5.78
N ASP A 116 -17.28 6.87 -5.13
CA ASP A 116 -18.67 7.32 -5.07
C ASP A 116 -18.92 8.42 -4.04
N LYS A 117 -17.88 8.85 -3.32
CA LYS A 117 -17.93 9.84 -2.22
C LYS A 117 -18.82 9.42 -1.04
N ALA A 118 -19.30 8.18 -1.00
CA ALA A 118 -20.19 7.70 0.06
C ALA A 118 -19.46 7.51 1.40
N ARG A 119 -18.13 7.35 1.37
CA ARG A 119 -17.34 7.17 2.58
C ARG A 119 -16.03 7.93 2.50
N PHE A 120 -15.73 8.64 3.56
CA PHE A 120 -14.50 9.38 3.79
C PHE A 120 -13.79 8.85 5.03
N LEU A 121 -12.51 8.53 4.92
CA LEU A 121 -11.68 8.08 6.03
C LEU A 121 -10.64 9.15 6.35
N LYS A 122 -10.59 9.54 7.62
CA LYS A 122 -9.61 10.52 8.13
C LYS A 122 -8.34 9.84 8.60
N GLY A 123 -7.21 10.17 7.99
CA GLY A 123 -5.90 9.64 8.35
C GLY A 123 -5.31 10.21 9.65
N GLY A 124 -5.93 11.27 10.21
CA GLY A 124 -5.55 11.80 11.52
C GLY A 124 -5.99 10.92 12.71
N VAL A 125 -6.77 9.85 12.47
CA VAL A 125 -7.23 8.94 13.52
C VAL A 125 -6.52 7.60 13.38
N ILE A 126 -5.40 7.45 14.09
CA ILE A 126 -4.61 6.22 14.09
C ILE A 126 -5.21 5.24 15.09
N GLN A 127 -6.15 4.44 14.60
CA GLN A 127 -6.88 3.46 15.40
C GLN A 127 -7.24 2.26 14.54
N LYS A 128 -7.15 1.06 15.14
CA LYS A 128 -7.59 -0.19 14.51
C LYS A 128 -9.03 -0.07 13.99
N GLY A 129 -9.25 -0.45 12.73
CA GLY A 129 -10.55 -0.37 12.05
C GLY A 129 -10.98 1.04 11.63
N ARG A 130 -10.12 2.07 11.81
CA ARG A 130 -10.38 3.46 11.41
C ARG A 130 -9.45 3.98 10.33
N ILE A 131 -8.34 3.31 10.11
CA ILE A 131 -7.33 3.66 9.12
C ILE A 131 -7.07 2.45 8.21
N ASP A 132 -6.84 2.70 6.95
CA ASP A 132 -6.63 1.75 5.87
C ASP A 132 -5.19 1.82 5.36
N THR A 133 -4.70 0.78 4.69
CA THR A 133 -3.32 0.67 4.16
C THR A 133 -2.90 1.85 3.32
N ALA A 134 -3.75 2.32 2.42
CA ALA A 134 -3.43 3.42 1.53
C ALA A 134 -3.50 4.82 2.16
N GLN A 135 -3.79 4.91 3.47
CA GLN A 135 -3.83 6.18 4.21
C GLN A 135 -2.51 6.56 4.87
N PHE A 136 -1.48 5.76 4.73
CA PHE A 136 -0.19 6.06 5.34
C PHE A 136 0.99 5.67 4.46
N ILE A 137 2.11 6.33 4.69
CA ILE A 137 3.40 6.02 4.09
C ILE A 137 4.46 6.03 5.18
N VAL A 138 5.27 4.98 5.22
CA VAL A 138 6.23 4.76 6.30
C VAL A 138 7.62 4.52 5.72
N PRO A 139 8.66 5.24 6.16
CA PRO A 139 10.03 4.85 5.85
C PRO A 139 10.33 3.44 6.35
N ARG A 140 10.93 2.60 5.53
CA ARG A 140 11.16 1.17 5.82
C ARG A 140 11.86 0.94 7.16
N LYS A 141 12.81 1.80 7.51
CA LYS A 141 13.55 1.75 8.79
C LYS A 141 12.65 1.81 10.04
N TYR A 142 11.47 2.43 9.96
CA TYR A 142 10.52 2.50 11.09
C TYR A 142 9.55 1.33 11.15
N ILE A 143 9.46 0.53 10.09
CA ILE A 143 8.68 -0.71 10.07
C ILE A 143 9.41 -1.79 10.87
N GLY A 144 10.72 -1.95 10.64
CA GLY A 144 11.54 -2.98 11.29
C GLY A 144 10.95 -4.38 11.07
N SER A 145 10.75 -5.11 12.17
CA SER A 145 10.17 -6.46 12.20
C SER A 145 8.64 -6.49 12.31
N ILE A 146 7.95 -5.33 12.33
CA ILE A 146 6.49 -5.31 12.35
C ILE A 146 5.95 -5.86 11.04
N ARG A 147 4.93 -6.73 11.13
CA ARG A 147 4.28 -7.38 9.98
C ARG A 147 2.77 -7.31 10.12
N TRP A 148 2.06 -7.36 8.99
CA TRP A 148 0.61 -7.56 8.97
C TRP A 148 0.27 -8.94 9.50
N ASN A 149 -0.71 -9.03 10.42
CA ASN A 149 -1.22 -10.31 10.86
C ASN A 149 -2.01 -10.98 9.71
N PRO A 150 -1.58 -12.14 9.20
CA PRO A 150 -2.18 -12.76 8.02
C PRO A 150 -3.60 -13.27 8.24
N THR A 151 -4.05 -13.41 9.47
CA THR A 151 -5.38 -13.96 9.81
C THR A 151 -6.38 -12.89 10.24
N GLU A 152 -5.96 -11.63 10.38
CA GLU A 152 -6.79 -10.56 10.92
C GLU A 152 -7.16 -9.52 9.84
N ARG A 153 -8.48 -9.32 9.59
CA ARG A 153 -8.97 -8.37 8.59
C ARG A 153 -8.66 -6.91 8.88
N GLN A 154 -8.46 -6.56 10.17
CA GLN A 154 -8.14 -5.19 10.59
C GLN A 154 -6.65 -5.00 10.86
N ALA A 155 -5.81 -5.87 10.28
CA ALA A 155 -4.38 -5.82 10.48
C ALA A 155 -3.74 -4.51 9.97
N ASP A 156 -4.35 -3.83 8.99
CA ASP A 156 -3.89 -2.53 8.52
C ASP A 156 -3.85 -1.50 9.64
N GLY A 157 -4.97 -1.38 10.34
CA GLY A 157 -5.05 -0.50 11.50
C GLY A 157 -4.15 -0.94 12.64
N GLN A 158 -4.00 -2.26 12.88
CA GLN A 158 -3.09 -2.76 13.91
C GLN A 158 -1.63 -2.47 13.55
N PHE A 159 -1.23 -2.71 12.31
CA PHE A 159 0.12 -2.44 11.82
C PHE A 159 0.57 -1.00 12.09
N ILE A 160 -0.25 -0.02 11.69
CA ILE A 160 0.11 1.39 11.89
C ILE A 160 0.01 1.82 13.35
N VAL A 161 -0.87 1.21 14.15
CA VAL A 161 -0.94 1.42 15.61
C VAL A 161 0.33 0.93 16.29
N ASP A 162 0.85 -0.23 15.90
CA ASP A 162 2.09 -0.79 16.45
C ASP A 162 3.31 0.09 16.11
N ILE A 163 3.36 0.64 14.89
CA ILE A 163 4.39 1.61 14.49
C ILE A 163 4.22 2.91 15.30
N HIS A 164 2.99 3.41 15.46
CA HIS A 164 2.70 4.62 16.20
C HIS A 164 3.09 4.48 17.68
N ALA A 165 2.87 3.33 18.30
CA ALA A 165 3.27 3.07 19.68
C ALA A 165 4.79 3.21 19.89
N LYS A 166 5.59 2.86 18.86
CA LYS A 166 7.06 2.97 18.92
C LYS A 166 7.59 4.35 18.53
N HIS A 167 6.89 5.05 17.64
CA HIS A 167 7.41 6.23 16.92
C HIS A 167 6.43 7.41 16.90
N HIS A 168 5.55 7.56 17.90
CA HIS A 168 4.45 8.54 17.90
C HIS A 168 4.89 9.98 17.58
N ALA A 169 6.07 10.42 18.03
CA ALA A 169 6.59 11.76 17.79
C ALA A 169 6.97 12.02 16.32
N LEU A 170 7.07 10.98 15.50
CA LEU A 170 7.45 11.07 14.09
C LEU A 170 6.24 11.17 13.15
N PHE A 171 5.01 11.02 13.67
CA PHE A 171 3.81 11.05 12.84
C PHE A 171 3.40 12.47 12.46
N LYS A 172 3.09 12.65 11.17
CA LYS A 172 2.55 13.88 10.60
C LYS A 172 1.29 13.58 9.81
N TYR A 173 0.19 14.22 10.18
CA TYR A 173 -1.05 14.13 9.44
C TYR A 173 -1.13 15.25 8.39
N ILE A 174 -1.49 14.88 7.17
CA ILE A 174 -1.73 15.79 6.04
C ILE A 174 -3.23 15.70 5.70
N PRO A 175 -4.03 16.77 5.88
CA PRO A 175 -5.48 16.74 5.66
C PRO A 175 -5.84 16.84 4.16
N GLU A 176 -5.23 15.99 3.34
CA GLU A 176 -5.43 15.91 1.90
C GLU A 176 -5.84 14.50 1.48
N ILE A 177 -6.63 14.37 0.43
CA ILE A 177 -6.98 13.07 -0.15
C ILE A 177 -5.86 12.63 -1.08
N ALA A 178 -5.15 11.55 -0.71
CA ALA A 178 -4.05 11.02 -1.51
C ALA A 178 -4.36 9.70 -2.21
N CYS A 179 -5.47 9.03 -1.86
CA CYS A 179 -5.89 7.77 -2.46
C CYS A 179 -7.42 7.67 -2.53
N PHE A 180 -7.90 6.92 -3.53
CA PHE A 180 -9.28 6.43 -3.60
C PHE A 180 -9.31 4.95 -3.28
N PHE A 181 -10.10 4.54 -2.26
CA PHE A 181 -10.26 3.13 -1.91
C PHE A 181 -11.48 2.50 -2.59
N ASN A 182 -11.38 1.19 -2.85
CA ASN A 182 -12.43 0.42 -3.55
C ASN A 182 -12.85 1.04 -4.90
N TYR A 183 -11.94 1.78 -5.53
CA TYR A 183 -12.24 2.49 -6.78
C TYR A 183 -12.55 1.52 -7.92
N LEU A 184 -11.86 0.38 -7.93
CA LEU A 184 -11.94 -0.60 -9.01
C LEU A 184 -12.94 -1.74 -8.73
N LEU A 185 -13.55 -1.79 -7.55
CA LEU A 185 -14.59 -2.80 -7.24
C LEU A 185 -15.89 -2.54 -8.01
N ALA A 186 -16.24 -1.28 -8.24
CA ALA A 186 -17.51 -0.88 -8.86
C ALA A 186 -17.49 -0.93 -10.40
N GLY A 187 -16.33 -1.19 -11.00
CA GLY A 187 -16.12 -1.08 -12.47
C GLY A 187 -15.90 -2.39 -13.21
N SER A 188 -16.06 -3.54 -12.58
CA SER A 188 -15.82 -4.85 -13.22
C SER A 188 -16.98 -5.36 -14.08
N GLY A 189 -17.94 -4.52 -14.40
CA GLY A 189 -19.08 -4.82 -15.26
C GLY A 189 -19.14 -3.87 -16.45
N ALA A 190 -18.24 -4.03 -17.41
CA ALA A 190 -18.44 -3.62 -18.79
C ALA A 190 -17.45 -4.39 -19.67
#